data_9b0f3127ac7a31a26a5704144a0283f4
#
_entry.id   9b0f3127ac7a31a26a5704144a0283f4
#
_cell.length_a   1.000
_cell.length_b   1.000
_cell.length_c   1.000
_cell.angle_alpha   90.00
_cell.angle_beta   90.00
_cell.angle_gamma   90.00
#
_symmetry.space_group_name_H-M   'P 1'
#
loop_
_entity.id
_entity.type
_entity.pdbx_description
1 polymer ?
#
loop_
_entity_poly.entity_id
_entity_poly.type
_entity_poly.pdbx_seq_one_letter_code
_entity_poly.pdbx_strand_id
1 'polypeptide(L)'
;MGATETVLLSAVRAEGKTVLRNAATEPEVVELALFLQRMGAHIELSPDRRIVIEGVPRLRGASRWLAGDRLEAFSYLVAGLITRGEVRVHGCPQDRLVTAITTLAKMGAQIDITDEWITASAPSGLRAAAVHTDTHPGFMTDWQQPLMVLFTQAEGMSVLHETVFENRLVYVPALKEMGCEIETFAACLGGEACRFHDTNSVHSAVIRGVSKLRGADVTLPDVRAGFSAVLAAAVADRPSVLRGIHHIERGYHRPFEQFASLGLTIRRG
;
A
#
# COMPACT_ATOMS: atom_id res chain seq x y z
N MET A 1 9.44 -6.25 -7.19
CA MET A 1 10.26 -5.89 -6.00
C MET A 1 11.04 -7.09 -5.48
N GLY A 2 10.47 -8.09 -4.83
CA GLY A 2 11.18 -9.19 -4.17
C GLY A 2 12.20 -9.95 -5.02
N ALA A 3 11.93 -10.18 -6.33
CA ALA A 3 12.92 -10.80 -7.22
C ALA A 3 14.21 -9.96 -7.35
N THR A 4 14.09 -8.63 -7.46
CA THR A 4 15.26 -7.73 -7.52
C THR A 4 16.04 -7.76 -6.21
N GLU A 5 15.37 -7.74 -5.06
CA GLU A 5 16.00 -7.84 -3.75
C GLU A 5 16.75 -9.17 -3.58
N THR A 6 16.13 -10.29 -4.00
CA THR A 6 16.76 -11.61 -3.94
C THR A 6 18.02 -11.65 -4.80
N VAL A 7 17.99 -11.08 -6.01
CA VAL A 7 19.18 -11.00 -6.88
C VAL A 7 20.26 -10.13 -6.24
N LEU A 8 19.93 -8.97 -5.68
CA LEU A 8 20.88 -8.11 -4.97
C LEU A 8 21.59 -8.87 -3.85
N LEU A 9 20.82 -9.51 -2.96
CA LEU A 9 21.36 -10.25 -1.81
C LEU A 9 22.22 -11.45 -2.22
N SER A 10 21.87 -12.13 -3.32
CA SER A 10 22.60 -13.29 -3.81
C SER A 10 23.87 -12.88 -4.57
N ALA A 11 23.77 -11.87 -5.44
CA ALA A 11 24.85 -11.49 -6.35
C ALA A 11 26.02 -10.77 -5.68
N VAL A 12 25.80 -10.05 -4.58
CA VAL A 12 26.88 -9.32 -3.88
C VAL A 12 28.03 -10.21 -3.39
N ARG A 13 27.79 -11.53 -3.27
CA ARG A 13 28.79 -12.52 -2.87
C ARG A 13 29.09 -13.55 -3.98
N ALA A 14 28.38 -13.50 -5.11
CA ALA A 14 28.65 -14.39 -6.24
C ALA A 14 29.93 -13.97 -6.97
N GLU A 15 30.73 -14.94 -7.37
CA GLU A 15 31.94 -14.65 -8.15
C GLU A 15 31.59 -14.05 -9.51
N GLY A 16 32.31 -12.99 -9.89
CA GLY A 16 32.16 -12.31 -11.18
C GLY A 16 31.12 -11.20 -11.16
N LYS A 17 30.58 -10.90 -12.35
CA LYS A 17 29.68 -9.75 -12.61
C LYS A 17 28.28 -10.23 -12.95
N THR A 18 27.29 -9.72 -12.23
CA THR A 18 25.85 -9.93 -12.49
C THR A 18 25.23 -8.67 -13.05
N VAL A 19 24.46 -8.80 -14.13
CA VAL A 19 23.70 -7.68 -14.72
C VAL A 19 22.22 -8.01 -14.65
N LEU A 20 21.49 -7.27 -13.84
CA LEU A 20 20.03 -7.34 -13.73
C LEU A 20 19.42 -6.26 -14.62
N ARG A 21 18.55 -6.66 -15.54
CA ARG A 21 17.77 -5.75 -16.40
C ARG A 21 16.31 -5.73 -15.96
N ASN A 22 15.63 -4.61 -16.21
CA ASN A 22 14.25 -4.39 -15.79
C ASN A 22 14.08 -4.57 -14.26
N ALA A 23 15.03 -4.07 -13.50
CA ALA A 23 15.01 -4.10 -12.04
C ALA A 23 13.84 -3.26 -11.50
N ALA A 24 13.37 -3.65 -10.34
CA ALA A 24 12.47 -2.84 -9.54
C ALA A 24 13.17 -1.57 -9.05
N THR A 25 12.45 -0.45 -9.04
CA THR A 25 12.99 0.88 -8.69
C THR A 25 12.36 1.46 -7.42
N GLU A 26 11.61 0.66 -6.70
CA GLU A 26 10.99 1.04 -5.45
C GLU A 26 12.05 1.53 -4.44
N PRO A 27 11.72 2.53 -3.62
CA PRO A 27 12.64 3.10 -2.63
C PRO A 27 13.32 2.07 -1.73
N GLU A 28 12.60 1.00 -1.38
CA GLU A 28 13.11 -0.10 -0.56
C GLU A 28 14.25 -0.86 -1.25
N VAL A 29 14.15 -1.07 -2.57
CA VAL A 29 15.19 -1.70 -3.38
C VAL A 29 16.43 -0.81 -3.44
N VAL A 30 16.23 0.49 -3.66
CA VAL A 30 17.33 1.47 -3.67
C VAL A 30 18.00 1.54 -2.30
N GLU A 31 17.22 1.54 -1.20
CA GLU A 31 17.77 1.52 0.16
C GLU A 31 18.59 0.26 0.44
N LEU A 32 18.11 -0.92 0.01
CA LEU A 32 18.87 -2.15 0.12
C LEU A 32 20.19 -2.08 -0.64
N ALA A 33 20.18 -1.60 -1.88
CA ALA A 33 21.40 -1.44 -2.66
C ALA A 33 22.40 -0.49 -1.99
N LEU A 34 21.93 0.68 -1.51
CA LEU A 34 22.75 1.64 -0.79
C LEU A 34 23.29 1.08 0.54
N PHE A 35 22.53 0.25 1.23
CA PHE A 35 22.97 -0.40 2.45
C PHE A 35 24.08 -1.43 2.15
N LEU A 36 23.88 -2.26 1.12
CA LEU A 36 24.89 -3.21 0.66
C LEU A 36 26.18 -2.52 0.19
N GLN A 37 26.08 -1.37 -0.50
CA GLN A 37 27.25 -0.56 -0.86
C GLN A 37 28.03 -0.08 0.39
N ARG A 38 27.34 0.35 1.45
CA ARG A 38 27.99 0.68 2.74
C ARG A 38 28.68 -0.50 3.39
N MET A 39 28.17 -1.72 3.15
CA MET A 39 28.82 -2.95 3.58
C MET A 39 30.02 -3.34 2.72
N GLY A 40 30.30 -2.60 1.64
CA GLY A 40 31.43 -2.83 0.73
C GLY A 40 31.04 -3.56 -0.56
N ALA A 41 29.76 -3.73 -0.88
CA ALA A 41 29.33 -4.27 -2.15
C ALA A 41 29.59 -3.28 -3.31
N HIS A 42 29.94 -3.80 -4.46
CA HIS A 42 30.08 -3.02 -5.69
C HIS A 42 28.77 -3.14 -6.49
N ILE A 43 27.93 -2.12 -6.39
CA ILE A 43 26.62 -2.05 -7.06
C ILE A 43 26.52 -0.73 -7.81
N GLU A 44 26.15 -0.79 -9.08
CA GLU A 44 25.84 0.37 -9.92
C GLU A 44 24.35 0.35 -10.25
N LEU A 45 23.65 1.44 -9.94
CA LEU A 45 22.24 1.65 -10.27
C LEU A 45 22.14 2.60 -11.47
N SER A 46 21.41 2.22 -12.50
CA SER A 46 21.23 3.03 -13.71
C SER A 46 19.77 3.44 -13.90
N PRO A 47 19.51 4.64 -14.48
CA PRO A 47 18.13 5.15 -14.70
C PRO A 47 17.28 4.26 -15.63
N ASP A 48 17.91 3.46 -16.51
CA ASP A 48 17.28 2.50 -17.41
C ASP A 48 16.84 1.21 -16.73
N ARG A 49 16.73 1.21 -15.40
CA ARG A 49 16.37 0.05 -14.59
C ARG A 49 17.36 -1.13 -14.72
N ARG A 50 18.61 -0.81 -14.93
CA ARG A 50 19.70 -1.78 -14.95
C ARG A 50 20.47 -1.67 -13.65
N ILE A 51 20.76 -2.81 -13.02
CA ILE A 51 21.64 -2.91 -11.85
C ILE A 51 22.82 -3.81 -12.25
N VAL A 52 24.02 -3.31 -12.00
CA VAL A 52 25.26 -4.07 -12.18
C VAL A 52 25.87 -4.34 -10.83
N ILE A 53 26.22 -5.60 -10.57
CA ILE A 53 26.75 -6.05 -9.29
C ILE A 53 28.04 -6.82 -9.56
N GLU A 54 29.13 -6.40 -8.95
CA GLU A 54 30.37 -7.19 -8.91
C GLU A 54 30.47 -7.86 -7.53
N GLY A 55 30.55 -9.18 -7.54
CA GLY A 55 30.63 -9.95 -6.31
C GLY A 55 31.94 -9.66 -5.57
N VAL A 56 31.84 -9.55 -4.25
CA VAL A 56 32.98 -9.29 -3.37
C VAL A 56 33.20 -10.48 -2.43
N PRO A 57 34.46 -10.82 -2.09
CA PRO A 57 34.77 -11.97 -1.25
C PRO A 57 34.25 -11.79 0.19
N ARG A 58 34.04 -10.55 0.64
CA ARG A 58 33.59 -10.26 2.00
C ARG A 58 32.84 -8.94 2.07
N LEU A 59 31.72 -8.96 2.80
CA LEU A 59 31.00 -7.77 3.27
C LEU A 59 31.39 -7.47 4.72
N ARG A 60 31.36 -6.20 5.10
CA ARG A 60 31.61 -5.72 6.48
C ARG A 60 30.30 -5.22 7.12
N GLY A 61 30.27 -5.13 8.44
CA GLY A 61 29.15 -4.53 9.16
C GLY A 61 28.99 -3.04 8.80
N ALA A 62 27.74 -2.59 8.70
CA ALA A 62 27.39 -1.20 8.49
C ALA A 62 26.11 -0.86 9.27
N SER A 63 25.89 0.42 9.54
CA SER A 63 24.65 0.94 10.11
C SER A 63 24.05 1.99 9.18
N ARG A 64 22.71 2.02 9.15
CA ARG A 64 21.94 2.98 8.38
C ARG A 64 20.60 3.24 9.06
N TRP A 65 20.13 4.49 9.05
CA TRP A 65 18.74 4.79 9.34
C TRP A 65 17.86 4.36 8.16
N LEU A 66 16.82 3.63 8.46
CA LEU A 66 15.77 3.28 7.49
C LEU A 66 14.67 4.34 7.56
N ALA A 67 14.15 4.71 6.42
CA ALA A 67 12.97 5.58 6.39
C ALA A 67 11.73 4.82 6.88
N GLY A 68 10.72 5.57 7.32
CA GLY A 68 9.44 5.01 7.71
C GLY A 68 8.73 4.25 6.58
N ASP A 69 7.89 3.31 6.96
CA ASP A 69 7.13 2.47 6.02
C ASP A 69 6.02 3.29 5.35
N ARG A 70 6.16 3.51 4.04
CA ARG A 70 5.17 4.25 3.23
C ARG A 70 3.85 3.52 3.04
N LEU A 71 3.83 2.19 3.20
CA LEU A 71 2.61 1.40 3.11
C LEU A 71 1.78 1.58 4.38
N GLU A 72 2.44 1.51 5.52
CA GLU A 72 1.85 1.78 6.82
C GLU A 72 1.39 3.24 6.93
N ALA A 73 2.24 4.19 6.51
CA ALA A 73 1.92 5.61 6.48
C ALA A 73 0.64 5.91 5.69
N PHE A 74 0.53 5.43 4.46
CA PHE A 74 -0.68 5.59 3.64
C PHE A 74 -1.92 5.01 4.31
N SER A 75 -1.80 3.83 4.92
CA SER A 75 -2.91 3.16 5.59
C SER A 75 -3.47 3.97 6.76
N TYR A 76 -2.61 4.64 7.54
CA TYR A 76 -3.05 5.53 8.63
C TYR A 76 -3.59 6.87 8.14
N LEU A 77 -3.04 7.44 7.07
CA LEU A 77 -3.67 8.61 6.43
C LEU A 77 -5.10 8.30 5.99
N VAL A 78 -5.31 7.13 5.37
CA VAL A 78 -6.64 6.65 5.01
C VAL A 78 -7.53 6.49 6.25
N ALA A 79 -7.02 5.93 7.35
CA ALA A 79 -7.79 5.78 8.60
C ALA A 79 -8.33 7.11 9.10
N GLY A 80 -7.51 8.18 9.09
CA GLY A 80 -7.96 9.53 9.44
C GLY A 80 -9.06 10.05 8.52
N LEU A 81 -8.88 9.88 7.21
CA LEU A 81 -9.82 10.38 6.20
C LEU A 81 -11.19 9.71 6.26
N ILE A 82 -11.25 8.37 6.40
CA ILE A 82 -12.51 7.62 6.43
C ILE A 82 -13.31 7.87 7.71
N THR A 83 -12.63 8.16 8.82
CA THR A 83 -13.27 8.47 10.10
C THR A 83 -13.66 9.94 10.24
N ARG A 84 -13.47 10.75 9.19
CA ARG A 84 -13.68 12.21 9.17
C ARG A 84 -12.89 12.93 10.26
N GLY A 85 -11.75 12.35 10.64
CA GLY A 85 -10.80 12.90 11.60
C GLY A 85 -9.60 13.53 10.91
N GLU A 86 -8.61 13.81 11.73
CA GLU A 86 -7.27 14.21 11.31
C GLU A 86 -6.26 13.22 11.86
N VAL A 87 -5.36 12.73 11.02
CA VAL A 87 -4.25 11.87 11.43
C VAL A 87 -2.94 12.49 10.98
N ARG A 88 -1.98 12.47 11.89
CA ARG A 88 -0.59 12.89 11.65
C ARG A 88 0.32 11.67 11.67
N VAL A 89 1.06 11.46 10.59
CA VAL A 89 2.01 10.37 10.43
C VAL A 89 3.43 10.93 10.47
N HIS A 90 4.27 10.41 11.36
CA HIS A 90 5.66 10.81 11.52
C HIS A 90 6.62 9.85 10.81
N GLY A 91 7.77 10.38 10.41
CA GLY A 91 8.92 9.58 9.97
C GLY A 91 8.84 8.97 8.58
N CYS A 92 7.79 9.26 7.80
CA CYS A 92 7.71 8.83 6.42
C CYS A 92 7.96 10.01 5.48
N PRO A 93 9.04 9.99 4.68
CA PRO A 93 9.35 11.06 3.74
C PRO A 93 8.28 11.19 2.65
N GLN A 94 7.89 12.43 2.35
CA GLN A 94 6.86 12.74 1.36
C GLN A 94 7.20 12.24 -0.05
N ASP A 95 8.47 12.28 -0.44
CA ASP A 95 8.96 11.83 -1.76
C ASP A 95 8.63 10.36 -2.05
N ARG A 96 8.42 9.57 -1.01
CA ARG A 96 7.98 8.16 -1.12
C ARG A 96 6.48 7.98 -1.27
N LEU A 97 5.70 9.04 -1.03
CA LEU A 97 4.23 9.05 -1.03
C LEU A 97 3.64 9.98 -2.10
N VAL A 98 4.43 10.54 -3.00
CA VAL A 98 3.98 11.58 -3.95
C VAL A 98 2.69 11.19 -4.68
N THR A 99 2.64 10.00 -5.26
CA THR A 99 1.45 9.54 -6.01
C THR A 99 0.26 9.31 -5.09
N ALA A 100 0.48 8.77 -3.88
CA ALA A 100 -0.56 8.57 -2.87
C ALA A 100 -1.12 9.93 -2.40
N ILE A 101 -0.26 10.87 -2.01
CA ILE A 101 -0.63 12.24 -1.58
C ILE A 101 -1.42 12.95 -2.68
N THR A 102 -0.92 12.90 -3.92
CA THR A 102 -1.60 13.50 -5.08
C THR A 102 -2.99 12.90 -5.30
N THR A 103 -3.14 11.59 -5.12
CA THR A 103 -4.44 10.92 -5.24
C THR A 103 -5.39 11.38 -4.15
N LEU A 104 -4.96 11.41 -2.89
CA LEU A 104 -5.78 11.88 -1.77
C LEU A 104 -6.19 13.36 -1.95
N ALA A 105 -5.27 14.22 -2.38
CA ALA A 105 -5.55 15.63 -2.65
C ALA A 105 -6.58 15.82 -3.79
N LYS A 106 -6.48 15.05 -4.88
CA LYS A 106 -7.48 15.04 -5.97
C LYS A 106 -8.86 14.59 -5.48
N MET A 107 -8.93 13.73 -4.48
CA MET A 107 -10.20 13.32 -3.85
C MET A 107 -10.76 14.37 -2.88
N GLY A 108 -10.05 15.46 -2.62
CA GLY A 108 -10.47 16.54 -1.75
C GLY A 108 -9.89 16.50 -0.34
N ALA A 109 -8.94 15.62 -0.06
CA ALA A 109 -8.23 15.64 1.20
C ALA A 109 -7.33 16.90 1.31
N GLN A 110 -7.33 17.49 2.50
CA GLN A 110 -6.37 18.52 2.88
C GLN A 110 -5.13 17.82 3.45
N ILE A 111 -4.00 18.07 2.83
CA ILE A 111 -2.71 17.47 3.21
C ILE A 111 -1.76 18.58 3.62
N ASP A 112 -1.26 18.50 4.84
CA ASP A 112 -0.20 19.36 5.34
C ASP A 112 1.09 18.54 5.51
N ILE A 113 2.20 19.06 4.99
CA ILE A 113 3.47 18.34 4.91
C ILE A 113 4.57 19.21 5.51
N THR A 114 5.31 18.60 6.41
CA THR A 114 6.54 19.15 6.98
C THR A 114 7.69 18.15 6.80
N ASP A 115 8.89 18.52 7.23
CA ASP A 115 10.03 17.61 7.21
C ASP A 115 9.87 16.41 8.16
N GLU A 116 9.00 16.52 9.17
CA GLU A 116 8.86 15.51 10.22
C GLU A 116 7.57 14.68 10.10
N TRP A 117 6.50 15.25 9.53
CA TRP A 117 5.20 14.59 9.46
C TRP A 117 4.37 14.97 8.25
N ILE A 118 3.39 14.13 7.96
CA ILE A 118 2.32 14.37 7.00
C ILE A 118 1.00 14.29 7.76
N THR A 119 0.17 15.32 7.64
CA THR A 119 -1.18 15.34 8.22
C THR A 119 -2.22 15.25 7.11
N ALA A 120 -3.28 14.49 7.32
CA ALA A 120 -4.40 14.39 6.38
C ALA A 120 -5.74 14.55 7.10
N SER A 121 -6.63 15.34 6.48
CA SER A 121 -8.04 15.52 6.91
C SER A 121 -8.93 15.74 5.69
N ALA A 122 -10.26 15.57 5.86
CA ALA A 122 -11.22 15.80 4.81
C ALA A 122 -12.50 16.50 5.34
N PRO A 123 -12.40 17.76 5.79
CA PRO A 123 -13.53 18.47 6.42
C PRO A 123 -14.71 18.68 5.49
N SER A 124 -14.47 18.78 4.17
CA SER A 124 -15.51 18.94 3.14
C SER A 124 -15.97 17.61 2.52
N GLY A 125 -15.56 16.49 3.10
CA GLY A 125 -15.79 15.16 2.54
C GLY A 125 -14.86 14.82 1.37
N LEU A 126 -15.00 13.60 0.87
CA LEU A 126 -14.18 13.06 -0.21
C LEU A 126 -15.02 12.84 -1.47
N ARG A 127 -14.41 13.01 -2.63
CA ARG A 127 -15.01 12.75 -3.94
C ARG A 127 -14.42 11.49 -4.56
N ALA A 128 -15.24 10.83 -5.37
CA ALA A 128 -14.82 9.68 -6.15
C ALA A 128 -13.64 9.99 -7.08
N ALA A 129 -12.84 8.99 -7.36
CA ALA A 129 -11.72 9.08 -8.28
C ALA A 129 -11.53 7.77 -9.07
N ALA A 130 -10.83 7.87 -10.20
CA ALA A 130 -10.33 6.72 -10.93
C ALA A 130 -8.82 6.58 -10.70
N VAL A 131 -8.40 5.41 -10.29
CA VAL A 131 -7.00 5.08 -10.00
C VAL A 131 -6.65 3.75 -10.64
N HIS A 132 -5.50 3.70 -11.31
CA HIS A 132 -4.86 2.45 -11.71
C HIS A 132 -3.57 2.25 -10.90
N THR A 133 -3.31 1.02 -10.52
CA THR A 133 -2.04 0.68 -9.88
C THR A 133 -0.93 0.62 -10.94
N ASP A 134 0.30 0.90 -10.51
CA ASP A 134 1.47 0.78 -11.37
C ASP A 134 2.72 0.52 -10.52
N THR A 135 3.81 0.14 -11.19
CA THR A 135 5.12 0.07 -10.56
C THR A 135 5.61 1.47 -10.16
N HIS A 136 6.55 1.52 -9.20
CA HIS A 136 7.10 2.81 -8.77
C HIS A 136 7.67 3.63 -9.95
N PRO A 137 7.35 4.96 -10.04
CA PRO A 137 6.68 5.82 -9.06
C PRO A 137 5.16 5.91 -9.19
N GLY A 138 4.49 4.98 -9.88
CA GLY A 138 3.04 4.93 -9.97
C GLY A 138 2.34 4.63 -8.63
N PHE A 139 1.01 4.51 -8.68
CA PHE A 139 0.23 4.17 -7.49
C PHE A 139 0.43 2.69 -7.15
N MET A 140 1.01 2.41 -5.99
CA MET A 140 1.37 1.05 -5.61
C MET A 140 0.18 0.11 -5.45
N THR A 141 0.36 -1.13 -5.90
CA THR A 141 -0.62 -2.22 -5.68
C THR A 141 -0.91 -2.48 -4.19
N ASP A 142 0.03 -2.22 -3.28
CA ASP A 142 -0.17 -2.39 -1.83
C ASP A 142 -0.93 -1.22 -1.16
N TRP A 143 -1.16 -0.13 -1.87
CA TRP A 143 -2.02 0.97 -1.43
C TRP A 143 -3.48 0.80 -1.88
N GLN A 144 -3.76 -0.12 -2.80
CA GLN A 144 -5.09 -0.24 -3.38
C GLN A 144 -6.13 -0.76 -2.37
N GLN A 145 -5.75 -1.61 -1.42
CA GLN A 145 -6.69 -2.15 -0.43
C GLN A 145 -7.20 -1.07 0.55
N PRO A 146 -6.34 -0.25 1.19
CA PRO A 146 -6.79 0.93 1.94
C PRO A 146 -7.59 1.91 1.07
N LEU A 147 -7.14 2.17 -0.17
CA LEU A 147 -7.85 3.04 -1.11
C LEU A 147 -9.24 2.53 -1.44
N MET A 148 -9.42 1.22 -1.58
CA MET A 148 -10.74 0.62 -1.82
C MET A 148 -11.73 1.00 -0.71
N VAL A 149 -11.30 0.93 0.55
CA VAL A 149 -12.14 1.36 1.68
C VAL A 149 -12.39 2.87 1.65
N LEU A 150 -11.38 3.68 1.32
CA LEU A 150 -11.54 5.12 1.16
C LEU A 150 -12.60 5.45 0.09
N PHE A 151 -12.59 4.74 -1.03
CA PHE A 151 -13.57 4.90 -2.10
C PHE A 151 -15.01 4.62 -1.64
N THR A 152 -15.21 3.69 -0.70
CA THR A 152 -16.55 3.45 -0.12
C THR A 152 -17.07 4.63 0.68
N GLN A 153 -16.20 5.54 1.14
CA GLN A 153 -16.53 6.73 1.93
C GLN A 153 -16.46 8.04 1.10
N ALA A 154 -16.14 7.94 -0.19
CA ALA A 154 -16.09 9.07 -1.13
C ALA A 154 -17.42 9.22 -1.88
N GLU A 155 -17.89 10.45 -2.08
CA GLU A 155 -19.13 10.71 -2.82
C GLU A 155 -18.96 10.40 -4.33
N GLY A 156 -19.84 9.59 -4.88
CA GLY A 156 -19.88 9.23 -6.29
C GLY A 156 -19.41 7.81 -6.60
N MET A 157 -19.02 7.56 -7.85
CA MET A 157 -18.50 6.26 -8.31
C MET A 157 -17.01 6.33 -8.56
N SER A 158 -16.25 5.55 -7.83
CA SER A 158 -14.81 5.39 -8.01
C SER A 158 -14.50 4.16 -8.86
N VAL A 159 -13.37 4.22 -9.58
CA VAL A 159 -12.85 3.10 -10.36
C VAL A 159 -11.45 2.75 -9.86
N LEU A 160 -11.24 1.48 -9.57
CA LEU A 160 -9.92 0.93 -9.30
C LEU A 160 -9.54 -0.06 -10.40
N HIS A 161 -8.37 0.10 -11.00
CA HIS A 161 -7.83 -0.80 -12.00
C HIS A 161 -6.46 -1.31 -11.52
N GLU A 162 -6.40 -2.60 -11.16
CA GLU A 162 -5.16 -3.28 -10.74
C GLU A 162 -4.40 -3.77 -11.95
N THR A 163 -3.20 -3.27 -12.18
CA THR A 163 -2.38 -3.61 -13.34
C THR A 163 -1.11 -4.38 -13.00
N VAL A 164 -0.78 -4.52 -11.72
CA VAL A 164 0.52 -5.05 -11.27
C VAL A 164 0.41 -6.48 -10.76
N PHE A 165 -0.59 -6.77 -9.92
CA PHE A 165 -0.67 -8.04 -9.21
C PHE A 165 -1.94 -8.82 -9.60
N GLU A 166 -1.75 -10.04 -10.07
CA GLU A 166 -2.85 -10.92 -10.49
C GLU A 166 -3.73 -11.34 -9.31
N ASN A 167 -5.05 -11.38 -9.53
CA ASN A 167 -6.04 -11.78 -8.52
C ASN A 167 -5.97 -10.99 -7.20
N ARG A 168 -5.61 -9.71 -7.26
CA ARG A 168 -5.43 -8.88 -6.06
C ARG A 168 -6.74 -8.51 -5.36
N LEU A 169 -7.90 -8.67 -6.02
CA LEU A 169 -9.21 -8.28 -5.51
C LEU A 169 -9.96 -9.38 -4.73
N VAL A 170 -9.28 -10.45 -4.34
CA VAL A 170 -9.86 -11.59 -3.59
C VAL A 170 -10.47 -11.24 -2.23
N TYR A 171 -10.14 -10.08 -1.68
CA TYR A 171 -10.68 -9.58 -0.40
C TYR A 171 -12.03 -8.84 -0.54
N VAL A 172 -12.43 -8.50 -1.76
CA VAL A 172 -13.67 -7.73 -2.01
C VAL A 172 -14.91 -8.41 -1.44
N PRO A 173 -15.10 -9.74 -1.51
CA PRO A 173 -16.24 -10.41 -0.89
C PRO A 173 -16.40 -10.07 0.59
N ALA A 174 -15.32 -10.04 1.37
CA ALA A 174 -15.35 -9.66 2.78
C ALA A 174 -15.82 -8.21 2.99
N LEU A 175 -15.37 -7.27 2.17
CA LEU A 175 -15.84 -5.88 2.22
C LEU A 175 -17.33 -5.77 1.83
N LYS A 176 -17.80 -6.58 0.88
CA LYS A 176 -19.24 -6.63 0.53
C LYS A 176 -20.10 -7.15 1.68
N GLU A 177 -19.63 -8.12 2.46
CA GLU A 177 -20.30 -8.57 3.68
C GLU A 177 -20.42 -7.44 4.71
N MET A 178 -19.44 -6.54 4.75
CA MET A 178 -19.46 -5.33 5.57
C MET A 178 -20.33 -4.20 4.98
N GLY A 179 -21.00 -4.42 3.86
CA GLY A 179 -21.93 -3.47 3.25
C GLY A 179 -21.30 -2.52 2.21
N CYS A 180 -20.07 -2.80 1.76
CA CYS A 180 -19.47 -2.04 0.67
C CYS A 180 -20.18 -2.33 -0.67
N GLU A 181 -20.55 -1.30 -1.41
CA GLU A 181 -21.10 -1.41 -2.76
C GLU A 181 -19.96 -1.45 -3.78
N ILE A 182 -19.48 -2.64 -4.10
CA ILE A 182 -18.35 -2.90 -4.99
C ILE A 182 -18.75 -3.91 -6.06
N GLU A 183 -18.51 -3.60 -7.32
CA GLU A 183 -18.59 -4.53 -8.44
C GLU A 183 -17.19 -4.76 -9.01
N THR A 184 -16.88 -6.00 -9.41
CA THR A 184 -15.56 -6.38 -9.91
C THR A 184 -15.63 -6.92 -11.33
N PHE A 185 -14.60 -6.66 -12.14
CA PHE A 185 -14.58 -6.95 -13.57
C PHE A 185 -13.23 -7.54 -14.00
N ALA A 186 -13.26 -8.40 -15.02
CA ALA A 186 -12.08 -8.87 -15.73
C ALA A 186 -11.71 -7.94 -16.91
N ALA A 187 -12.43 -6.84 -17.10
CA ALA A 187 -12.14 -5.83 -18.12
C ALA A 187 -11.27 -4.70 -17.58
N CYS A 188 -10.41 -4.12 -18.41
CA CYS A 188 -9.66 -2.92 -18.10
C CYS A 188 -10.58 -1.70 -18.05
N LEU A 189 -10.87 -1.18 -16.87
CA LEU A 189 -11.71 0.03 -16.67
C LEU A 189 -10.87 1.32 -16.51
N GLY A 190 -9.55 1.22 -16.54
CA GLY A 190 -8.62 2.36 -16.41
C GLY A 190 -8.34 3.12 -17.71
N GLY A 191 -9.00 2.78 -18.84
CA GLY A 191 -8.82 3.43 -20.13
C GLY A 191 -7.67 2.88 -20.98
N GLU A 192 -6.73 2.16 -20.39
CA GLU A 192 -5.60 1.52 -21.09
C GLU A 192 -5.61 0.01 -20.87
N ALA A 193 -5.20 -0.75 -21.90
CA ALA A 193 -5.01 -2.19 -21.78
C ALA A 193 -3.82 -2.49 -20.87
N CYS A 194 -4.02 -3.37 -19.89
CA CYS A 194 -2.97 -3.82 -18.98
C CYS A 194 -2.53 -5.26 -19.30
N ARG A 195 -1.56 -5.77 -18.57
CA ARG A 195 -1.03 -7.14 -18.73
C ARG A 195 -2.10 -8.25 -18.50
N PHE A 196 -3.27 -7.90 -17.95
CA PHE A 196 -4.38 -8.82 -17.69
C PHE A 196 -5.52 -8.68 -18.72
N HIS A 197 -5.38 -7.82 -19.75
CA HIS A 197 -6.43 -7.45 -20.70
C HIS A 197 -7.10 -8.69 -21.34
N ASP A 198 -6.30 -9.66 -21.76
CA ASP A 198 -6.78 -10.86 -22.44
C ASP A 198 -6.91 -12.08 -21.49
N THR A 199 -6.99 -11.84 -20.19
CA THR A 199 -7.13 -12.89 -19.17
C THR A 199 -8.52 -12.85 -18.55
N ASN A 200 -8.94 -13.97 -17.91
CA ASN A 200 -10.14 -14.01 -17.08
C ASN A 200 -9.87 -13.52 -15.64
N SER A 201 -8.70 -12.94 -15.38
CA SER A 201 -8.34 -12.42 -14.05
C SER A 201 -9.18 -11.19 -13.72
N VAL A 202 -9.83 -11.20 -12.56
CA VAL A 202 -10.55 -10.04 -12.04
C VAL A 202 -9.54 -9.00 -11.55
N HIS A 203 -9.52 -7.83 -12.22
CA HIS A 203 -8.51 -6.82 -11.95
C HIS A 203 -9.03 -5.37 -11.97
N SER A 204 -10.33 -5.17 -12.15
CA SER A 204 -10.95 -3.84 -12.01
C SER A 204 -12.11 -3.89 -11.04
N ALA A 205 -12.39 -2.77 -10.39
CA ALA A 205 -13.54 -2.61 -9.52
C ALA A 205 -14.19 -1.24 -9.72
N VAL A 206 -15.52 -1.20 -9.62
CA VAL A 206 -16.33 0.02 -9.49
C VAL A 206 -16.88 0.05 -8.08
N ILE A 207 -16.69 1.16 -7.38
CA ILE A 207 -17.07 1.35 -5.99
C ILE A 207 -18.04 2.52 -5.91
N ARG A 208 -19.22 2.30 -5.35
CA ARG A 208 -20.19 3.35 -5.07
C ARG A 208 -20.08 3.79 -3.62
N GLY A 209 -19.76 5.05 -3.41
CA GLY A 209 -19.81 5.72 -2.09
C GLY A 209 -20.96 6.76 -2.06
N VAL A 210 -21.42 7.17 -0.90
CA VAL A 210 -20.97 6.80 0.45
C VAL A 210 -21.73 5.55 0.90
N SER A 211 -21.02 4.46 1.17
CA SER A 211 -21.61 3.22 1.67
C SER A 211 -21.78 3.28 3.20
N LYS A 212 -22.93 2.78 3.72
CA LYS A 212 -23.11 2.56 5.16
C LYS A 212 -22.53 1.21 5.55
N LEU A 213 -21.33 1.24 6.14
CA LEU A 213 -20.68 0.00 6.55
C LEU A 213 -21.26 -0.52 7.85
N ARG A 214 -21.32 -1.84 7.96
CA ARG A 214 -21.84 -2.59 9.10
C ARG A 214 -20.82 -3.57 9.65
N GLY A 215 -20.86 -3.82 10.94
CA GLY A 215 -20.02 -4.83 11.56
C GLY A 215 -20.30 -6.23 11.02
N ALA A 216 -19.24 -7.02 10.87
CA ALA A 216 -19.29 -8.39 10.37
C ALA A 216 -18.27 -9.28 11.10
N ASP A 217 -18.39 -10.60 10.92
CA ASP A 217 -17.38 -11.58 11.34
C ASP A 217 -16.54 -11.96 10.11
N VAL A 218 -15.32 -11.47 10.04
CA VAL A 218 -14.46 -11.54 8.86
C VAL A 218 -13.16 -12.26 9.17
N THR A 219 -12.78 -13.22 8.33
CA THR A 219 -11.46 -13.85 8.37
C THR A 219 -10.51 -13.15 7.40
N LEU A 220 -9.38 -12.70 7.90
CA LEU A 220 -8.38 -11.93 7.16
C LEU A 220 -7.49 -12.88 6.37
N PRO A 221 -7.42 -12.74 5.03
CA PRO A 221 -6.65 -13.68 4.19
C PRO A 221 -5.15 -13.37 4.15
N ASP A 222 -4.77 -12.12 4.27
CA ASP A 222 -3.37 -11.64 4.20
C ASP A 222 -3.19 -10.29 4.91
N VAL A 223 -1.96 -9.77 4.91
CA VAL A 223 -1.57 -8.50 5.55
C VAL A 223 -2.37 -7.31 5.03
N ARG A 224 -2.44 -7.13 3.70
CA ARG A 224 -3.01 -5.91 3.08
C ARG A 224 -4.53 -5.95 3.05
N ALA A 225 -5.09 -7.08 2.64
CA ALA A 225 -6.52 -7.31 2.70
C ALA A 225 -7.04 -7.26 4.15
N GLY A 226 -6.27 -7.81 5.09
CA GLY A 226 -6.60 -7.74 6.51
C GLY A 226 -6.69 -6.30 7.02
N PHE A 227 -5.75 -5.44 6.67
CA PHE A 227 -5.78 -4.05 7.11
C PHE A 227 -6.98 -3.29 6.53
N SER A 228 -7.41 -3.57 5.28
CA SER A 228 -8.63 -2.97 4.73
C SER A 228 -9.89 -3.34 5.52
N ALA A 229 -9.97 -4.57 6.04
CA ALA A 229 -11.09 -4.97 6.90
C ALA A 229 -11.06 -4.24 8.26
N VAL A 230 -9.87 -3.96 8.82
CA VAL A 230 -9.74 -3.12 10.03
C VAL A 230 -10.24 -1.70 9.75
N LEU A 231 -9.84 -1.11 8.61
CA LEU A 231 -10.32 0.22 8.20
C LEU A 231 -11.84 0.25 8.02
N ALA A 232 -12.41 -0.75 7.35
CA ALA A 232 -13.86 -0.85 7.18
C ALA A 232 -14.58 -1.01 8.53
N ALA A 233 -14.02 -1.79 9.45
CA ALA A 233 -14.55 -1.96 10.80
C ALA A 233 -14.51 -0.66 11.62
N ALA A 234 -13.50 0.21 11.38
CA ALA A 234 -13.36 1.48 12.08
C ALA A 234 -14.50 2.48 11.79
N VAL A 235 -15.19 2.31 10.65
CA VAL A 235 -16.32 3.17 10.25
C VAL A 235 -17.66 2.42 10.17
N ALA A 236 -17.70 1.16 10.62
CA ALA A 236 -18.91 0.36 10.67
C ALA A 236 -19.86 0.81 11.79
N ASP A 237 -21.17 0.59 11.60
CA ASP A 237 -22.24 0.99 12.53
C ASP A 237 -22.24 0.20 13.85
N ARG A 238 -21.55 -0.95 13.89
CA ARG A 238 -21.48 -1.86 15.04
C ARG A 238 -20.14 -2.60 15.05
N PRO A 239 -19.75 -3.22 16.18
CA PRO A 239 -18.51 -3.97 16.28
C PRO A 239 -18.37 -5.08 15.24
N SER A 240 -17.15 -5.28 14.74
CA SER A 240 -16.77 -6.40 13.88
C SER A 240 -15.90 -7.39 14.64
N VAL A 241 -15.98 -8.66 14.26
CA VAL A 241 -15.05 -9.70 14.70
C VAL A 241 -14.07 -9.97 13.58
N LEU A 242 -12.79 -9.74 13.83
CA LEU A 242 -11.72 -9.96 12.84
C LEU A 242 -10.86 -11.16 13.26
N ARG A 243 -10.84 -12.20 12.45
CA ARG A 243 -10.05 -13.43 12.68
C ARG A 243 -8.79 -13.45 11.84
N GLY A 244 -7.73 -14.09 12.32
CA GLY A 244 -6.45 -14.17 11.59
C GLY A 244 -5.60 -12.89 11.71
N ILE A 245 -5.74 -12.17 12.82
CA ILE A 245 -5.03 -10.90 13.07
C ILE A 245 -3.50 -11.01 13.00
N HIS A 246 -2.93 -12.21 13.18
CA HIS A 246 -1.49 -12.47 13.01
C HIS A 246 -0.97 -12.08 11.62
N HIS A 247 -1.82 -12.08 10.59
CA HIS A 247 -1.44 -11.60 9.28
C HIS A 247 -1.10 -10.10 9.30
N ILE A 248 -1.86 -9.29 10.03
CA ILE A 248 -1.62 -7.85 10.15
C ILE A 248 -0.39 -7.59 11.03
N GLU A 249 -0.30 -8.27 12.19
CA GLU A 249 0.77 -8.07 13.18
C GLU A 249 2.18 -8.36 12.63
N ARG A 250 2.32 -9.19 11.60
CA ARG A 250 3.62 -9.44 10.94
C ARG A 250 4.04 -8.35 9.94
N GLY A 251 3.14 -7.47 9.50
CA GLY A 251 3.37 -6.49 8.45
C GLY A 251 3.14 -5.04 8.84
N TYR A 252 2.55 -4.78 10.01
CA TYR A 252 2.33 -3.46 10.59
C TYR A 252 2.89 -3.41 12.01
N HIS A 253 3.52 -2.31 12.36
CA HIS A 253 4.10 -2.14 13.70
C HIS A 253 3.02 -1.87 14.74
N ARG A 254 2.78 -2.84 15.65
CA ARG A 254 1.83 -2.73 16.78
C ARG A 254 0.46 -2.14 16.38
N PRO A 255 -0.19 -2.64 15.32
CA PRO A 255 -1.30 -1.95 14.66
C PRO A 255 -2.48 -1.70 15.59
N PHE A 256 -2.80 -2.64 16.46
CA PHE A 256 -3.95 -2.51 17.36
C PHE A 256 -3.70 -1.52 18.50
N GLU A 257 -2.47 -1.37 18.94
CA GLU A 257 -2.11 -0.33 19.93
C GLU A 257 -2.15 1.05 19.28
N GLN A 258 -1.68 1.17 18.04
CA GLN A 258 -1.77 2.42 17.29
C GLN A 258 -3.23 2.81 17.03
N PHE A 259 -4.09 1.90 16.60
CA PHE A 259 -5.51 2.19 16.43
C PHE A 259 -6.21 2.54 17.74
N ALA A 260 -5.86 1.88 18.85
CA ALA A 260 -6.38 2.23 20.17
C ALA A 260 -5.97 3.65 20.59
N SER A 261 -4.72 4.06 20.29
CA SER A 261 -4.25 5.42 20.55
C SER A 261 -4.95 6.48 19.69
N LEU A 262 -5.47 6.09 18.52
CA LEU A 262 -6.31 6.93 17.65
C LEU A 262 -7.80 6.93 18.05
N GLY A 263 -8.17 6.23 19.13
CA GLY A 263 -9.52 6.25 19.67
C GLY A 263 -10.41 5.06 19.29
N LEU A 264 -9.90 4.06 18.57
CA LEU A 264 -10.68 2.84 18.29
C LEU A 264 -10.76 1.97 19.55
N THR A 265 -11.96 1.47 19.85
CA THR A 265 -12.16 0.48 20.91
C THR A 265 -11.88 -0.92 20.36
N ILE A 266 -10.82 -1.54 20.84
CA ILE A 266 -10.37 -2.88 20.41
C ILE A 266 -10.38 -3.81 21.63
N ARG A 267 -10.95 -5.01 21.45
CA ARG A 267 -10.91 -6.08 22.45
C ARG A 267 -10.28 -7.32 21.82
N ARG A 268 -9.35 -7.94 22.52
CA ARG A 268 -8.82 -9.26 22.16
C ARG A 268 -9.68 -10.32 22.86
N GLY A 269 -10.21 -11.27 22.08
CA GLY A 269 -10.93 -12.43 22.56
C GLY A 269 -10.04 -13.65 22.67
#